data_6df0f43c5380ae688185b3bae53b0d80
#
_entry.id   6df0f43c5380ae688185b3bae53b0d80
#
_cell.length_a   1.000
_cell.length_b   1.000
_cell.length_c   1.000
_cell.angle_alpha   90.00
_cell.angle_beta   90.00
_cell.angle_gamma   90.00
#
_symmetry.space_group_name_H-M   'P 1'
#
loop_
_entity.id
_entity.type
_entity.pdbx_description
1 polymer ?
#
loop_
_entity_poly.entity_id
_entity_poly.type
_entity_poly.pdbx_seq_one_letter_code
_entity_poly.pdbx_strand_id
1 'polypeptide(L)'
;MKYQIPIVARGAVIEDYEVTHKGRYGADFICPDPNKYLSKILLLSRRELESLYQISLDDVVDYLVEFGKHWNMDTNPHLQWASELAKVFNDVSVGLVKHAWSGQKNALRRETLEAMIDTVGREHLEGWKRYDRANGRISHIHAFGVPTAHVIAGNGPGPAMMTFVRNALIRGYAIVKIPSNELGTAVALARTAIDMAPDHPLTKAFSTVYWRGGDSGFESKLYHPRNVERIVAWGGFASVTHIAKYVRPGIDLVTFDPKISRSILGAGTFASETTMREAAIRLADDVGNGNQNGCTNCRVAYAITDGSSASIEKIKRFGQMVFDEIQKLPPEISSEAIHMDPGFQSKVAALSMLDDDFHVIGGDKRGGVIISLGGDQVDFADDLKYRTLNIVPVKDYDAMLRFITRDVQTVGVYPESVRDELRTTLAVHGVQRITSLGYMREYNAAIDPHDGNEALRKMCTWVVAEDCMTNYAPALWRKPTAEKAA
;
A
#
# COMPACT_ATOMS: atom_id res chain seq x y z
N MET A 1 8.85 -29.95 8.67
CA MET A 1 9.82 -29.42 7.68
C MET A 1 9.87 -27.92 7.85
N LYS A 2 11.04 -27.30 7.90
CA LYS A 2 11.17 -25.83 7.99
C LYS A 2 11.19 -25.26 6.60
N TYR A 3 10.43 -24.20 6.38
CA TYR A 3 10.41 -23.48 5.10
C TYR A 3 11.66 -22.61 4.98
N GLN A 4 12.31 -22.64 3.83
CA GLN A 4 13.57 -21.94 3.57
C GLN A 4 13.32 -20.63 2.82
N ILE A 5 13.73 -19.50 3.40
CA ILE A 5 13.57 -18.17 2.82
C ILE A 5 14.96 -17.56 2.58
N PRO A 6 15.41 -17.44 1.33
CA PRO A 6 16.72 -16.92 1.03
C PRO A 6 16.81 -15.40 1.23
N ILE A 7 18.04 -14.91 1.37
CA ILE A 7 18.35 -13.51 1.09
C ILE A 7 18.64 -13.41 -0.41
N VAL A 8 18.05 -12.41 -1.07
CA VAL A 8 18.49 -12.02 -2.41
C VAL A 8 19.15 -10.66 -2.29
N ALA A 9 20.42 -10.59 -2.60
CA ALA A 9 21.21 -9.37 -2.45
C ALA A 9 21.98 -9.06 -3.73
N ARG A 10 21.65 -7.92 -4.36
CA ARG A 10 22.42 -7.38 -5.50
C ARG A 10 22.59 -8.40 -6.65
N GLY A 11 21.52 -9.09 -7.00
CA GLY A 11 21.49 -10.09 -8.06
C GLY A 11 22.06 -11.46 -7.67
N ALA A 12 22.41 -11.69 -6.39
CA ALA A 12 22.87 -12.97 -5.88
C ALA A 12 21.86 -13.57 -4.88
N VAL A 13 21.61 -14.87 -4.97
CA VAL A 13 20.79 -15.64 -4.03
C VAL A 13 21.70 -16.25 -2.96
N ILE A 14 21.36 -16.04 -1.70
CA ILE A 14 22.10 -16.55 -0.53
C ILE A 14 21.20 -17.54 0.21
N GLU A 15 21.62 -18.79 0.28
CA GLU A 15 20.85 -19.93 0.82
C GLU A 15 21.56 -20.59 2.03
N ASP A 16 22.38 -19.83 2.76
CA ASP A 16 23.04 -20.25 3.98
C ASP A 16 22.07 -20.18 5.18
N TYR A 17 21.19 -21.16 5.29
CA TYR A 17 20.04 -21.16 6.23
C TYR A 17 20.48 -21.54 7.64
N GLU A 18 20.47 -20.58 8.58
CA GLU A 18 20.95 -20.77 9.95
C GLU A 18 19.95 -20.35 11.02
N VAL A 19 19.19 -19.26 10.78
CA VAL A 19 18.33 -18.65 11.79
C VAL A 19 16.89 -19.11 11.63
N THR A 20 16.37 -19.80 12.64
CA THR A 20 14.98 -20.24 12.65
C THR A 20 14.08 -19.18 13.28
N HIS A 21 12.97 -18.90 12.60
CA HIS A 21 11.95 -17.96 13.05
C HIS A 21 10.61 -18.69 13.25
N LYS A 22 9.88 -18.25 14.28
CA LYS A 22 8.50 -18.66 14.48
C LYS A 22 7.62 -17.89 13.49
N GLY A 23 6.93 -18.61 12.66
CA GLY A 23 5.95 -18.07 11.75
C GLY A 23 4.53 -18.07 12.32
N ARG A 24 3.57 -17.68 11.51
CA ARG A 24 2.15 -17.73 11.89
C ARG A 24 1.62 -19.16 11.83
N TYR A 25 0.54 -19.39 12.50
CA TYR A 25 -0.22 -20.66 12.48
C TYR A 25 0.62 -21.92 12.85
N GLY A 26 1.69 -21.74 13.65
CA GLY A 26 2.54 -22.84 14.11
C GLY A 26 3.61 -23.32 13.12
N ALA A 27 3.72 -22.71 11.95
CA ALA A 27 4.76 -23.02 10.99
C ALA A 27 6.06 -22.24 11.28
N ASP A 28 7.20 -22.92 11.22
CA ASP A 28 8.52 -22.32 11.35
C ASP A 28 9.18 -22.16 9.97
N PHE A 29 10.00 -21.13 9.82
CA PHE A 29 10.85 -20.94 8.65
C PHE A 29 12.28 -20.62 9.05
N ILE A 30 13.21 -20.81 8.12
CA ILE A 30 14.65 -20.61 8.34
C ILE A 30 15.21 -19.68 7.28
N CYS A 31 16.05 -18.73 7.71
CA CYS A 31 16.71 -17.75 6.86
C CYS A 31 18.22 -17.74 7.09
N PRO A 32 19.01 -17.20 6.15
CA PRO A 32 20.38 -16.78 6.45
C PRO A 32 20.39 -15.69 7.52
N ASP A 33 21.47 -15.62 8.32
CA ASP A 33 21.67 -14.52 9.27
C ASP A 33 21.99 -13.21 8.51
N PRO A 34 21.13 -12.19 8.54
CA PRO A 34 21.37 -10.96 7.80
C PRO A 34 22.61 -10.19 8.29
N ASN A 35 23.05 -10.38 9.52
CA ASN A 35 24.28 -9.76 10.04
C ASN A 35 25.52 -10.24 9.33
N LYS A 36 25.60 -11.53 8.94
CA LYS A 36 26.72 -12.09 8.18
C LYS A 36 26.82 -11.50 6.78
N TYR A 37 25.69 -11.13 6.20
CA TYR A 37 25.60 -10.70 4.81
C TYR A 37 25.36 -9.19 4.66
N LEU A 38 25.45 -8.41 5.74
CA LEU A 38 25.19 -6.98 5.72
C LEU A 38 26.02 -6.25 4.65
N SER A 39 27.30 -6.60 4.49
CA SER A 39 28.18 -6.02 3.47
C SER A 39 27.77 -6.38 2.03
N LYS A 40 27.07 -7.50 1.83
CA LYS A 40 26.52 -7.88 0.52
C LYS A 40 25.16 -7.21 0.25
N ILE A 41 24.43 -6.89 1.31
CA ILE A 41 23.12 -6.22 1.25
C ILE A 41 23.29 -4.72 1.00
N LEU A 42 24.27 -4.10 1.63
CA LEU A 42 24.55 -2.67 1.51
C LEU A 42 25.33 -2.33 0.24
N LEU A 43 25.15 -1.11 -0.27
CA LEU A 43 26.08 -0.56 -1.26
C LEU A 43 27.44 -0.30 -0.60
N LEU A 44 28.52 -0.72 -1.24
CA LEU A 44 29.87 -0.45 -0.77
C LEU A 44 30.30 0.99 -1.08
N SER A 45 29.74 1.55 -2.15
CA SER A 45 29.98 2.92 -2.59
C SER A 45 28.77 3.46 -3.34
N ARG A 46 28.46 4.75 -3.19
CA ARG A 46 27.46 5.44 -4.02
C ARG A 46 27.76 5.42 -5.52
N ARG A 47 29.03 5.22 -5.88
CA ARG A 47 29.45 5.04 -7.26
C ARG A 47 28.71 3.90 -7.97
N GLU A 48 28.24 2.91 -7.22
CA GLU A 48 27.45 1.81 -7.76
C GLU A 48 26.09 2.25 -8.30
N LEU A 49 25.55 3.37 -7.81
CA LEU A 49 24.32 3.96 -8.34
C LEU A 49 24.55 4.60 -9.72
N GLU A 50 25.78 4.99 -10.07
CA GLU A 50 26.05 5.63 -11.36
C GLU A 50 25.63 4.76 -12.54
N SER A 51 25.75 3.44 -12.43
CA SER A 51 25.30 2.49 -13.46
C SER A 51 23.80 2.57 -13.76
N LEU A 52 22.98 2.92 -12.77
CA LEU A 52 21.54 3.10 -12.93
C LEU A 52 21.19 4.36 -13.75
N TYR A 53 22.08 5.37 -13.73
CA TYR A 53 21.90 6.62 -14.47
C TYR A 53 22.52 6.58 -15.88
N GLN A 54 23.16 5.44 -16.24
CA GLN A 54 23.60 5.16 -17.60
C GLN A 54 22.49 4.53 -18.45
N ILE A 55 21.41 4.04 -17.83
CA ILE A 55 20.23 3.52 -18.50
C ILE A 55 19.23 4.65 -18.73
N SER A 56 18.67 4.73 -19.92
CA SER A 56 17.57 5.67 -20.22
C SER A 56 16.31 5.31 -19.43
N LEU A 57 15.40 6.27 -19.29
CA LEU A 57 14.12 5.98 -18.63
C LEU A 57 13.26 5.02 -19.48
N ASP A 58 13.40 5.07 -20.80
CA ASP A 58 12.74 4.12 -21.71
C ASP A 58 13.27 2.69 -21.51
N ASP A 59 14.58 2.49 -21.33
CA ASP A 59 15.14 1.19 -20.99
C ASP A 59 14.63 0.67 -19.65
N VAL A 60 14.42 1.56 -18.68
CA VAL A 60 13.79 1.19 -17.39
C VAL A 60 12.36 0.71 -17.60
N VAL A 61 11.59 1.42 -18.41
CA VAL A 61 10.20 1.05 -18.75
C VAL A 61 10.18 -0.28 -19.51
N ASP A 62 11.05 -0.45 -20.50
CA ASP A 62 11.18 -1.68 -21.28
C ASP A 62 11.53 -2.89 -20.41
N TYR A 63 12.48 -2.72 -19.47
CA TYR A 63 12.82 -3.73 -18.47
C TYR A 63 11.61 -4.16 -17.63
N LEU A 64 10.81 -3.21 -17.14
CA LEU A 64 9.63 -3.49 -16.33
C LEU A 64 8.50 -4.15 -17.14
N VAL A 65 8.30 -3.73 -18.38
CA VAL A 65 7.33 -4.35 -19.31
C VAL A 65 7.75 -5.78 -19.62
N GLU A 66 9.03 -6.02 -19.92
CA GLU A 66 9.56 -7.38 -20.14
C GLU A 66 9.40 -8.24 -18.89
N PHE A 67 9.73 -7.70 -17.70
CA PHE A 67 9.50 -8.38 -16.43
C PHE A 67 8.03 -8.82 -16.27
N GLY A 68 7.08 -8.01 -16.72
CA GLY A 68 5.65 -8.32 -16.67
C GLY A 68 5.26 -9.57 -17.46
N LYS A 69 6.00 -9.92 -18.52
CA LYS A 69 5.79 -11.17 -19.28
C LYS A 69 6.22 -12.39 -18.47
N HIS A 70 7.28 -12.27 -17.68
CA HIS A 70 7.78 -13.34 -16.81
C HIS A 70 6.95 -13.47 -15.52
N TRP A 71 6.14 -12.49 -15.16
CA TRP A 71 5.27 -12.52 -13.99
C TRP A 71 3.98 -13.30 -14.25
N ASN A 72 4.11 -14.62 -14.39
CA ASN A 72 3.01 -15.53 -14.72
C ASN A 72 3.04 -16.77 -13.82
N MET A 73 1.93 -17.02 -13.08
CA MET A 73 1.80 -18.15 -12.17
C MET A 73 2.02 -19.52 -12.81
N ASP A 74 1.62 -19.68 -14.07
CA ASP A 74 1.68 -20.99 -14.74
C ASP A 74 3.10 -21.37 -15.14
N THR A 75 3.97 -20.40 -15.38
CA THR A 75 5.32 -20.61 -15.92
C THR A 75 6.45 -20.17 -15.00
N ASN A 76 6.16 -19.31 -14.00
CA ASN A 76 7.18 -18.77 -13.11
C ASN A 76 7.38 -19.66 -11.86
N PRO A 77 8.52 -20.38 -11.73
CA PRO A 77 8.74 -21.29 -10.62
C PRO A 77 8.84 -20.56 -9.26
N HIS A 78 9.24 -19.29 -9.25
CA HIS A 78 9.34 -18.50 -8.03
C HIS A 78 7.98 -18.07 -7.50
N LEU A 79 7.03 -17.78 -8.40
CA LEU A 79 5.63 -17.56 -8.01
C LEU A 79 4.96 -18.83 -7.52
N GLN A 80 5.25 -19.97 -8.15
CA GLN A 80 4.75 -21.28 -7.70
C GLN A 80 5.27 -21.58 -6.30
N TRP A 81 6.57 -21.39 -6.05
CA TRP A 81 7.15 -21.51 -4.72
C TRP A 81 6.51 -20.54 -3.71
N ALA A 82 6.32 -19.27 -4.06
CA ALA A 82 5.64 -18.30 -3.20
C ALA A 82 4.20 -18.71 -2.89
N SER A 83 3.51 -19.36 -3.83
CA SER A 83 2.16 -19.91 -3.63
C SER A 83 2.13 -21.01 -2.56
N GLU A 84 3.14 -21.88 -2.54
CA GLU A 84 3.23 -22.91 -1.48
C GLU A 84 3.47 -22.28 -0.09
N LEU A 85 4.25 -21.21 -0.01
CA LEU A 85 4.42 -20.47 1.25
C LEU A 85 3.11 -19.80 1.68
N ALA A 86 2.38 -19.20 0.73
CA ALA A 86 1.12 -18.52 1.04
C ALA A 86 0.07 -19.46 1.65
N LYS A 87 0.04 -20.75 1.26
CA LYS A 87 -0.84 -21.77 1.89
C LYS A 87 -0.63 -21.94 3.39
N VAL A 88 0.58 -21.64 3.87
CA VAL A 88 1.01 -21.91 5.23
C VAL A 88 1.04 -20.67 6.10
N PHE A 89 1.48 -19.54 5.52
CA PHE A 89 1.75 -18.31 6.29
C PHE A 89 0.67 -17.25 6.11
N ASN A 90 -0.27 -17.45 5.18
CA ASN A 90 -1.36 -16.52 4.90
C ASN A 90 -2.68 -17.06 5.46
N ASP A 91 -3.63 -16.18 5.75
CA ASP A 91 -4.98 -16.49 6.23
C ASP A 91 -6.07 -16.39 5.15
N VAL A 92 -5.64 -16.20 3.90
CA VAL A 92 -6.54 -16.18 2.75
C VAL A 92 -6.32 -17.38 1.83
N SER A 93 -7.33 -17.71 1.05
CA SER A 93 -7.26 -18.85 0.13
C SER A 93 -6.18 -18.65 -0.95
N VAL A 94 -5.60 -19.74 -1.42
CA VAL A 94 -4.60 -19.70 -2.50
C VAL A 94 -5.19 -19.11 -3.79
N GLY A 95 -6.48 -19.29 -4.04
CA GLY A 95 -7.19 -18.67 -5.16
C GLY A 95 -7.12 -17.15 -5.10
N LEU A 96 -7.40 -16.57 -3.93
CA LEU A 96 -7.28 -15.14 -3.66
C LEU A 96 -5.85 -14.61 -3.87
N VAL A 97 -4.85 -15.33 -3.35
CA VAL A 97 -3.43 -14.95 -3.51
C VAL A 97 -3.04 -14.96 -4.98
N LYS A 98 -3.41 -16.00 -5.74
CA LYS A 98 -3.14 -16.10 -7.18
C LYS A 98 -3.82 -14.98 -7.97
N HIS A 99 -5.08 -14.68 -7.66
CA HIS A 99 -5.81 -13.57 -8.26
C HIS A 99 -5.11 -12.23 -7.99
N ALA A 100 -4.71 -11.99 -6.73
CA ALA A 100 -4.00 -10.79 -6.34
C ALA A 100 -2.65 -10.65 -7.07
N TRP A 101 -1.87 -11.72 -7.25
CA TRP A 101 -0.63 -11.68 -8.02
C TRP A 101 -0.87 -11.38 -9.51
N SER A 102 -1.91 -11.98 -10.10
CA SER A 102 -2.27 -11.71 -11.49
C SER A 102 -2.62 -10.25 -11.72
N GLY A 103 -3.33 -9.64 -10.78
CA GLY A 103 -3.69 -8.21 -10.81
C GLY A 103 -2.46 -7.28 -10.78
N GLN A 104 -1.33 -7.71 -10.20
CA GLN A 104 -0.11 -6.89 -10.16
C GLN A 104 0.50 -6.61 -11.54
N LYS A 105 0.18 -7.39 -12.57
CA LYS A 105 0.60 -7.11 -13.95
C LYS A 105 0.18 -5.73 -14.45
N ASN A 106 -0.90 -5.18 -13.91
CA ASN A 106 -1.38 -3.84 -14.29
C ASN A 106 -0.36 -2.75 -13.98
N ALA A 107 0.42 -2.91 -12.90
CA ALA A 107 1.48 -1.97 -12.54
C ALA A 107 2.69 -2.01 -13.49
N LEU A 108 2.80 -3.06 -14.30
CA LEU A 108 3.89 -3.30 -15.25
C LEU A 108 3.50 -2.98 -16.70
N ARG A 109 2.30 -2.45 -16.92
CA ARG A 109 1.89 -1.98 -18.25
C ARG A 109 2.59 -0.67 -18.57
N ARG A 110 3.00 -0.50 -19.82
CA ARG A 110 3.67 0.72 -20.27
C ARG A 110 2.89 1.98 -19.92
N GLU A 111 1.59 1.99 -20.17
CA GLU A 111 0.72 3.14 -19.91
C GLU A 111 0.70 3.49 -18.42
N THR A 112 0.69 2.49 -17.54
CA THR A 112 0.74 2.71 -16.09
C THR A 112 2.10 3.26 -15.66
N LEU A 113 3.19 2.71 -16.19
CA LEU A 113 4.55 3.16 -15.89
C LEU A 113 4.79 4.60 -16.35
N GLU A 114 4.33 4.95 -17.56
CA GLU A 114 4.40 6.31 -18.09
C GLU A 114 3.59 7.29 -17.21
N ALA A 115 2.36 6.92 -16.85
CA ALA A 115 1.56 7.75 -15.96
C ALA A 115 2.19 7.92 -14.56
N MET A 116 2.90 6.90 -14.04
CA MET A 116 3.69 7.04 -12.80
C MET A 116 4.85 8.03 -12.98
N ILE A 117 5.57 7.96 -14.09
CA ILE A 117 6.66 8.88 -14.44
C ILE A 117 6.15 10.31 -14.47
N ASP A 118 4.97 10.54 -15.06
CA ASP A 118 4.36 11.87 -15.17
C ASP A 118 4.03 12.50 -13.82
N THR A 119 3.80 11.71 -12.75
CA THR A 119 3.59 12.25 -11.39
C THR A 119 4.82 12.98 -10.83
N VAL A 120 6.01 12.63 -11.29
CA VAL A 120 7.27 13.30 -10.96
C VAL A 120 7.63 14.34 -12.03
N GLY A 121 7.27 14.03 -13.26
CA GLY A 121 7.66 14.72 -14.47
C GLY A 121 8.88 14.05 -15.12
N ARG A 122 8.68 13.49 -16.32
CA ARG A 122 9.70 12.74 -17.09
C ARG A 122 11.02 13.49 -17.17
N GLU A 123 10.98 14.79 -17.51
CA GLU A 123 12.18 15.60 -17.67
C GLU A 123 13.05 15.68 -16.42
N HIS A 124 12.46 15.56 -15.21
CA HIS A 124 13.20 15.54 -13.95
C HIS A 124 13.84 14.18 -13.65
N LEU A 125 13.24 13.10 -14.14
CA LEU A 125 13.78 11.76 -13.98
C LEU A 125 14.85 11.43 -15.04
N GLU A 126 14.69 11.92 -16.26
CA GLU A 126 15.63 11.67 -17.35
C GLU A 126 16.92 12.48 -17.21
N GLY A 127 16.80 13.73 -16.73
CA GLY A 127 17.93 14.63 -16.67
C GLY A 127 17.69 15.89 -15.87
N TRP A 128 18.44 16.91 -16.22
CA TRP A 128 18.42 18.20 -15.56
C TRP A 128 17.44 19.12 -16.27
N LYS A 129 16.20 19.21 -15.77
CA LYS A 129 15.18 20.11 -16.32
C LYS A 129 15.56 21.56 -16.06
N ARG A 130 15.64 22.35 -17.13
CA ARG A 130 15.97 23.77 -17.09
C ARG A 130 14.79 24.63 -16.64
N TYR A 131 15.08 25.60 -15.80
CA TYR A 131 14.16 26.66 -15.37
C TYR A 131 14.84 28.03 -15.48
N ASP A 132 14.25 28.92 -16.27
CA ASP A 132 14.64 30.32 -16.33
C ASP A 132 13.98 31.07 -15.16
N ARG A 133 14.76 31.68 -14.32
CA ARG A 133 14.29 32.37 -13.12
C ARG A 133 14.15 33.88 -13.36
N ALA A 134 13.21 34.52 -12.66
CA ALA A 134 12.92 35.95 -12.82
C ALA A 134 14.14 36.89 -12.54
N ASN A 135 15.13 36.40 -11.78
CA ASN A 135 16.37 37.13 -11.50
C ASN A 135 17.49 36.95 -12.54
N GLY A 136 17.16 36.32 -13.70
CA GLY A 136 18.11 36.03 -14.78
C GLY A 136 19.02 34.83 -14.52
N ARG A 137 18.84 34.11 -13.42
CA ARG A 137 19.54 32.85 -13.17
C ARG A 137 18.87 31.70 -13.89
N ILE A 138 19.63 30.66 -14.17
CA ILE A 138 19.13 29.40 -14.71
C ILE A 138 19.33 28.34 -13.66
N SER A 139 18.26 27.63 -13.32
CA SER A 139 18.33 26.46 -12.44
C SER A 139 18.04 25.21 -13.25
N HIS A 140 18.82 24.16 -13.02
CA HIS A 140 18.59 22.83 -13.54
C HIS A 140 18.21 21.91 -12.37
N ILE A 141 17.09 21.23 -12.46
CA ILE A 141 16.57 20.38 -11.39
C ILE A 141 16.47 18.94 -11.87
N HIS A 142 17.01 18.02 -11.08
CA HIS A 142 16.94 16.58 -11.34
C HIS A 142 16.44 15.84 -10.09
N ALA A 143 15.64 14.78 -10.28
CA ALA A 143 15.13 13.92 -9.24
C ALA A 143 15.93 12.60 -9.21
N PHE A 144 16.58 12.32 -8.10
CA PHE A 144 17.43 11.13 -7.91
C PHE A 144 16.78 10.12 -6.98
N GLY A 145 16.88 8.83 -7.32
CA GLY A 145 16.67 7.74 -6.37
C GLY A 145 17.86 7.59 -5.43
N VAL A 146 17.60 7.09 -4.24
CA VAL A 146 18.60 6.95 -3.16
C VAL A 146 18.55 5.55 -2.56
N PRO A 147 19.58 5.11 -1.80
CA PRO A 147 19.52 3.89 -1.03
C PRO A 147 18.38 3.97 0.00
N THR A 148 17.41 3.07 -0.12
CA THR A 148 16.17 3.09 0.65
C THR A 148 15.92 1.73 1.28
N ALA A 149 15.62 1.71 2.58
CA ALA A 149 15.10 0.54 3.25
C ALA A 149 13.57 0.54 3.20
N HIS A 150 12.99 -0.52 2.66
CA HIS A 150 11.55 -0.70 2.54
C HIS A 150 11.05 -1.73 3.54
N VAL A 151 10.26 -1.30 4.51
CA VAL A 151 9.53 -2.18 5.43
C VAL A 151 8.13 -2.34 4.86
N ILE A 152 7.88 -3.44 4.16
CA ILE A 152 6.62 -3.66 3.43
C ILE A 152 5.56 -4.35 4.28
N ALA A 153 4.29 -4.06 4.01
CA ALA A 153 3.17 -4.75 4.63
C ALA A 153 2.98 -6.15 4.03
N GLY A 154 2.47 -7.08 4.85
CA GLY A 154 2.26 -8.47 4.44
C GLY A 154 0.79 -8.82 4.20
N ASN A 155 -0.06 -7.86 3.90
CA ASN A 155 -1.49 -8.09 3.64
C ASN A 155 -1.79 -8.42 2.17
N GLY A 156 -0.76 -8.59 1.34
CA GLY A 156 -0.87 -8.96 -0.07
C GLY A 156 0.39 -8.63 -0.87
N PRO A 157 0.40 -8.95 -2.17
CA PRO A 157 1.58 -8.76 -3.03
C PRO A 157 1.82 -7.29 -3.45
N GLY A 158 0.81 -6.43 -3.35
CA GLY A 158 0.87 -5.04 -3.82
C GLY A 158 2.04 -4.23 -3.28
N PRO A 159 2.30 -4.20 -1.96
CA PRO A 159 3.42 -3.45 -1.40
C PRO A 159 4.80 -3.87 -1.95
N ALA A 160 5.03 -5.17 -2.16
CA ALA A 160 6.27 -5.67 -2.76
C ALA A 160 6.41 -5.23 -4.22
N MET A 161 5.35 -5.41 -5.04
CA MET A 161 5.34 -5.01 -6.43
C MET A 161 5.52 -3.50 -6.59
N MET A 162 4.79 -2.70 -5.80
CA MET A 162 4.94 -1.24 -5.85
C MET A 162 6.34 -0.77 -5.46
N THR A 163 6.96 -1.44 -4.48
CA THR A 163 8.35 -1.17 -4.10
C THR A 163 9.29 -1.46 -5.26
N PHE A 164 9.14 -2.61 -5.92
CA PHE A 164 9.96 -3.00 -7.06
C PHE A 164 9.85 -2.00 -8.22
N VAL A 165 8.63 -1.69 -8.63
CA VAL A 165 8.37 -0.77 -9.75
C VAL A 165 8.84 0.65 -9.44
N ARG A 166 8.44 1.20 -8.29
CA ARG A 166 8.81 2.58 -7.91
C ARG A 166 10.31 2.76 -7.77
N ASN A 167 10.99 1.78 -7.15
CA ASN A 167 12.45 1.83 -7.03
C ASN A 167 13.15 1.82 -8.39
N ALA A 168 12.68 1.00 -9.33
CA ALA A 168 13.22 0.96 -10.70
C ALA A 168 13.03 2.31 -11.42
N LEU A 169 11.82 2.87 -11.39
CA LEU A 169 11.50 4.14 -12.07
C LEU A 169 12.33 5.33 -11.57
N ILE A 170 12.61 5.41 -10.28
CA ILE A 170 13.48 6.46 -9.73
C ILE A 170 14.97 6.09 -9.80
N ARG A 171 15.32 4.91 -10.28
CA ARG A 171 16.71 4.40 -10.33
C ARG A 171 17.38 4.41 -8.95
N GLY A 172 16.61 4.00 -7.91
CA GLY A 172 17.08 3.88 -6.55
C GLY A 172 17.67 2.51 -6.22
N TYR A 173 18.18 2.35 -5.01
CA TYR A 173 18.59 1.07 -4.46
C TYR A 173 17.66 0.65 -3.32
N ALA A 174 16.98 -0.47 -3.45
CA ALA A 174 16.02 -0.96 -2.48
C ALA A 174 16.56 -2.12 -1.65
N ILE A 175 16.43 -2.01 -0.32
CA ILE A 175 16.60 -3.11 0.63
C ILE A 175 15.22 -3.39 1.24
N VAL A 176 14.61 -4.51 0.86
CA VAL A 176 13.23 -4.83 1.19
C VAL A 176 13.18 -5.80 2.36
N LYS A 177 12.57 -5.36 3.47
CA LYS A 177 12.24 -6.23 4.60
C LYS A 177 11.03 -7.07 4.26
N ILE A 178 11.24 -8.38 4.18
CA ILE A 178 10.18 -9.37 3.95
C ILE A 178 9.29 -9.44 5.21
N PRO A 179 7.95 -9.34 5.13
CA PRO A 179 7.06 -9.51 6.25
C PRO A 179 6.87 -11.00 6.60
N SER A 180 6.64 -11.33 7.88
CA SER A 180 6.53 -12.71 8.36
C SER A 180 5.28 -13.46 7.91
N ASN A 181 4.31 -12.77 7.38
CA ASN A 181 3.03 -13.31 6.88
C ASN A 181 2.90 -13.29 5.36
N GLU A 182 3.90 -12.75 4.66
CA GLU A 182 3.98 -12.76 3.19
C GLU A 182 5.47 -12.91 2.80
N LEU A 183 5.98 -14.13 2.91
CA LEU A 183 7.41 -14.44 2.77
C LEU A 183 7.85 -14.57 1.31
N GLY A 184 6.92 -14.75 0.37
CA GLY A 184 7.22 -15.22 -0.98
C GLY A 184 7.37 -14.13 -2.03
N THR A 185 6.50 -13.13 -2.05
CA THR A 185 6.37 -12.22 -3.21
C THR A 185 7.65 -11.41 -3.48
N ALA A 186 8.25 -10.80 -2.45
CA ALA A 186 9.45 -9.99 -2.65
C ALA A 186 10.64 -10.83 -3.16
N VAL A 187 10.78 -12.07 -2.65
CA VAL A 187 11.81 -13.02 -3.11
C VAL A 187 11.52 -13.45 -4.55
N ALA A 188 10.25 -13.76 -4.88
CA ALA A 188 9.87 -14.13 -6.24
C ALA A 188 10.15 -13.01 -7.25
N LEU A 189 9.88 -11.73 -6.89
CA LEU A 189 10.25 -10.58 -7.72
C LEU A 189 11.76 -10.54 -7.98
N ALA A 190 12.57 -10.63 -6.94
CA ALA A 190 14.02 -10.56 -7.05
C ALA A 190 14.60 -11.73 -7.87
N ARG A 191 14.11 -12.96 -7.63
CA ARG A 191 14.57 -14.14 -8.38
C ARG A 191 14.12 -14.13 -9.84
N THR A 192 12.89 -13.69 -10.13
CA THR A 192 12.41 -13.51 -11.52
C THR A 192 13.28 -12.48 -12.25
N ALA A 193 13.66 -11.38 -11.60
CA ALA A 193 14.56 -10.39 -12.20
C ALA A 193 15.95 -10.97 -12.51
N ILE A 194 16.48 -11.82 -11.63
CA ILE A 194 17.75 -12.54 -11.85
C ILE A 194 17.65 -13.48 -13.05
N ASP A 195 16.59 -14.28 -13.14
CA ASP A 195 16.41 -15.22 -14.24
C ASP A 195 16.26 -14.49 -15.59
N MET A 196 15.59 -13.33 -15.59
CA MET A 196 15.37 -12.51 -16.78
C MET A 196 16.66 -11.81 -17.25
N ALA A 197 17.37 -11.14 -16.30
CA ALA A 197 18.49 -10.27 -16.64
C ALA A 197 19.45 -10.13 -15.45
N PRO A 198 20.31 -11.15 -15.16
CA PRO A 198 21.13 -11.22 -13.95
C PRO A 198 22.11 -10.06 -13.81
N ASP A 199 22.64 -9.58 -14.93
CA ASP A 199 23.64 -8.50 -14.94
C ASP A 199 23.06 -7.10 -15.08
N HIS A 200 21.76 -6.98 -15.26
CA HIS A 200 21.12 -5.68 -15.42
C HIS A 200 21.22 -4.84 -14.15
N PRO A 201 21.55 -3.53 -14.23
CA PRO A 201 21.68 -2.68 -13.05
C PRO A 201 20.43 -2.66 -12.16
N LEU A 202 19.20 -2.67 -12.73
CA LEU A 202 17.95 -2.72 -11.98
C LEU A 202 17.78 -4.02 -11.19
N THR A 203 18.21 -5.17 -11.73
CA THR A 203 18.22 -6.45 -11.00
C THR A 203 19.13 -6.37 -9.78
N LYS A 204 20.30 -5.76 -9.93
CA LYS A 204 21.27 -5.57 -8.84
C LYS A 204 20.83 -4.49 -7.84
N ALA A 205 19.89 -3.63 -8.19
CA ALA A 205 19.39 -2.55 -7.35
C ALA A 205 18.22 -2.94 -6.44
N PHE A 206 17.81 -4.22 -6.41
CA PHE A 206 16.71 -4.71 -5.60
C PHE A 206 17.14 -5.90 -4.75
N SER A 207 17.17 -5.70 -3.43
CA SER A 207 17.56 -6.73 -2.46
C SER A 207 16.41 -7.06 -1.52
N THR A 208 16.25 -8.35 -1.14
CA THR A 208 15.19 -8.81 -0.23
C THR A 208 15.79 -9.56 0.93
N VAL A 209 15.39 -9.22 2.14
CA VAL A 209 15.99 -9.75 3.38
C VAL A 209 14.90 -9.91 4.43
N TYR A 210 14.92 -11.02 5.14
CA TYR A 210 14.12 -11.17 6.34
C TYR A 210 14.96 -10.90 7.59
N TRP A 211 14.40 -10.12 8.51
CA TRP A 211 14.86 -10.02 9.90
C TRP A 211 13.66 -9.82 10.82
N ARG A 212 13.79 -10.25 12.05
CA ARG A 212 12.76 -10.04 13.05
C ARG A 212 12.69 -8.55 13.40
N GLY A 213 11.50 -7.95 13.30
CA GLY A 213 11.29 -6.57 13.74
C GLY A 213 11.69 -6.39 15.21
N GLY A 214 12.47 -5.35 15.49
CA GLY A 214 13.04 -5.13 16.81
C GLY A 214 14.41 -5.79 17.03
N ASP A 215 15.02 -6.38 16.03
CA ASP A 215 16.44 -6.76 16.07
C ASP A 215 17.32 -5.51 16.00
N SER A 216 17.52 -4.89 17.17
CA SER A 216 18.27 -3.64 17.30
C SER A 216 19.74 -3.77 16.87
N GLY A 217 20.30 -4.97 16.95
CA GLY A 217 21.67 -5.27 16.52
C GLY A 217 21.84 -5.12 15.01
N PHE A 218 20.88 -5.61 14.24
CA PHE A 218 20.85 -5.47 12.78
C PHE A 218 20.32 -4.10 12.35
N GLU A 219 19.17 -3.69 12.90
CA GLU A 219 18.45 -2.47 12.49
C GLU A 219 19.27 -1.20 12.71
N SER A 220 20.05 -1.09 13.82
CA SER A 220 20.91 0.07 14.08
C SER A 220 22.04 0.21 13.06
N LYS A 221 22.51 -0.89 12.49
CA LYS A 221 23.52 -0.90 11.42
C LYS A 221 22.88 -0.55 10.07
N LEU A 222 21.75 -1.21 9.74
CA LEU A 222 21.04 -0.96 8.48
C LEU A 222 20.56 0.49 8.39
N TYR A 223 19.84 0.98 9.43
CA TYR A 223 19.27 2.33 9.48
C TYR A 223 20.30 3.38 9.93
N HIS A 224 21.48 3.31 9.34
CA HIS A 224 22.53 4.31 9.52
C HIS A 224 22.59 5.25 8.29
N PRO A 225 22.74 6.58 8.44
CA PRO A 225 22.74 7.53 7.31
C PRO A 225 23.80 7.27 6.23
N ARG A 226 24.86 6.51 6.58
CA ARG A 226 25.86 6.06 5.60
C ARG A 226 25.37 4.92 4.70
N ASN A 227 24.35 4.17 5.14
CA ASN A 227 23.86 2.96 4.49
C ASN A 227 22.55 3.19 3.75
N VAL A 228 21.63 3.93 4.36
CA VAL A 228 20.34 4.31 3.76
C VAL A 228 20.04 5.77 4.04
N GLU A 229 19.46 6.45 3.07
CA GLU A 229 19.00 7.84 3.19
C GLU A 229 17.51 7.95 3.45
N ARG A 230 16.79 6.89 3.17
CA ARG A 230 15.32 6.88 3.31
C ARG A 230 14.85 5.55 3.85
N ILE A 231 13.80 5.63 4.66
CA ILE A 231 13.01 4.48 5.06
C ILE A 231 11.60 4.68 4.52
N VAL A 232 11.08 3.68 3.81
CA VAL A 232 9.69 3.62 3.39
C VAL A 232 9.01 2.54 4.22
N ALA A 233 8.06 2.91 5.07
CA ALA A 233 7.43 1.99 6.02
C ALA A 233 5.93 1.85 5.73
N TRP A 234 5.51 0.59 5.50
CA TRP A 234 4.13 0.17 5.39
C TRP A 234 3.79 -0.71 6.58
N GLY A 235 2.68 -0.50 7.23
CA GLY A 235 2.26 -1.43 8.26
C GLY A 235 1.39 -0.84 9.35
N GLY A 236 1.09 -1.66 10.36
CA GLY A 236 0.33 -1.26 11.52
C GLY A 236 1.09 -0.26 12.40
N PHE A 237 0.35 0.43 13.27
CA PHE A 237 0.84 1.49 14.15
C PHE A 237 2.14 1.11 14.90
N ALA A 238 2.18 -0.08 15.50
CA ALA A 238 3.36 -0.55 16.25
C ALA A 238 4.61 -0.65 15.37
N SER A 239 4.47 -1.12 14.12
CA SER A 239 5.59 -1.24 13.17
C SER A 239 6.11 0.13 12.74
N VAL A 240 5.21 1.05 12.36
CA VAL A 240 5.60 2.39 11.93
C VAL A 240 6.22 3.17 13.09
N THR A 241 5.64 3.09 14.29
CA THR A 241 6.20 3.70 15.52
C THR A 241 7.59 3.14 15.85
N HIS A 242 7.79 1.82 15.67
CA HIS A 242 9.11 1.22 15.88
C HIS A 242 10.14 1.78 14.91
N ILE A 243 9.82 1.85 13.64
CA ILE A 243 10.71 2.36 12.58
C ILE A 243 11.02 3.85 12.77
N ALA A 244 10.05 4.65 13.22
CA ALA A 244 10.25 6.08 13.48
C ALA A 244 11.38 6.38 14.47
N LYS A 245 11.73 5.44 15.35
CA LYS A 245 12.86 5.55 16.30
C LYS A 245 14.23 5.65 15.62
N TYR A 246 14.34 5.21 14.36
CA TYR A 246 15.58 5.25 13.59
C TYR A 246 15.72 6.50 12.73
N VAL A 247 14.69 7.36 12.70
CA VAL A 247 14.73 8.64 11.98
C VAL A 247 15.68 9.59 12.70
N ARG A 248 16.64 10.11 11.96
CA ARG A 248 17.67 11.03 12.45
C ARG A 248 18.21 11.86 11.28
N PRO A 249 18.98 12.93 11.50
CA PRO A 249 19.57 13.70 10.41
C PRO A 249 20.24 12.82 9.38
N GLY A 250 19.85 12.97 8.10
CA GLY A 250 20.32 12.17 6.98
C GLY A 250 19.48 10.91 6.67
N ILE A 251 18.38 10.69 7.39
CA ILE A 251 17.39 9.66 7.08
C ILE A 251 16.00 10.27 7.01
N ASP A 252 15.38 10.24 5.85
CA ASP A 252 13.97 10.60 5.66
C ASP A 252 13.05 9.39 5.90
N LEU A 253 11.84 9.64 6.39
CA LEU A 253 10.79 8.63 6.57
C LEU A 253 9.58 8.94 5.69
N VAL A 254 9.19 7.99 4.86
CA VAL A 254 7.93 7.99 4.13
C VAL A 254 7.06 6.89 4.73
N THR A 255 5.91 7.23 5.28
CA THR A 255 5.00 6.28 5.88
C THR A 255 3.75 6.09 5.02
N PHE A 256 3.30 4.83 4.97
CA PHE A 256 1.96 4.46 4.59
C PHE A 256 1.30 3.93 5.86
N ASP A 257 0.61 4.84 6.54
CA ASP A 257 0.07 4.62 7.89
C ASP A 257 -1.03 3.55 7.89
N PRO A 258 -1.33 2.93 9.04
CA PRO A 258 -2.50 2.08 9.14
C PRO A 258 -3.75 2.91 8.89
N LYS A 259 -4.51 2.51 7.89
CA LYS A 259 -5.72 3.20 7.43
C LYS A 259 -6.92 2.26 7.44
N ILE A 260 -8.08 2.86 7.56
CA ILE A 260 -9.39 2.21 7.52
C ILE A 260 -10.26 2.88 6.47
N SER A 261 -11.30 2.22 6.04
CA SER A 261 -12.22 2.78 5.05
C SER A 261 -13.68 2.63 5.47
N ARG A 262 -14.49 3.57 5.01
CA ARG A 262 -15.90 3.73 5.39
C ARG A 262 -16.77 3.86 4.14
N SER A 263 -18.08 3.71 4.31
CA SER A 263 -19.04 4.02 3.26
C SER A 263 -20.15 4.93 3.77
N ILE A 264 -20.72 5.74 2.88
CA ILE A 264 -21.85 6.62 3.17
C ILE A 264 -23.00 6.22 2.26
N LEU A 265 -24.11 5.84 2.88
CA LEU A 265 -25.37 5.48 2.23
C LEU A 265 -26.36 6.63 2.45
N GLY A 266 -26.46 7.52 1.47
CA GLY A 266 -27.41 8.64 1.52
C GLY A 266 -28.86 8.14 1.52
N ALA A 267 -29.81 9.00 1.90
CA ALA A 267 -31.23 8.65 2.01
C ALA A 267 -31.82 8.03 0.73
N GLY A 268 -31.30 8.44 -0.45
CA GLY A 268 -31.68 7.87 -1.75
C GLY A 268 -31.41 6.37 -1.90
N THR A 269 -30.49 5.80 -1.11
CA THR A 269 -30.24 4.34 -1.06
C THR A 269 -31.50 3.58 -0.69
N PHE A 270 -32.31 4.12 0.22
CA PHE A 270 -33.49 3.47 0.80
C PHE A 270 -34.83 3.89 0.14
N ALA A 271 -34.75 4.61 -0.99
CA ALA A 271 -35.91 5.12 -1.71
C ALA A 271 -36.75 4.00 -2.39
N SER A 272 -36.07 2.93 -2.86
CA SER A 272 -36.70 1.80 -3.52
C SER A 272 -35.96 0.49 -3.28
N GLU A 273 -36.62 -0.64 -3.55
CA GLU A 273 -35.98 -1.96 -3.54
C GLU A 273 -34.83 -2.07 -4.53
N THR A 274 -34.94 -1.43 -5.69
CA THR A 274 -33.93 -1.43 -6.75
C THR A 274 -32.66 -0.72 -6.29
N THR A 275 -32.77 0.47 -5.69
CA THR A 275 -31.62 1.23 -5.17
C THR A 275 -30.95 0.51 -4.00
N MET A 276 -31.74 -0.11 -3.11
CA MET A 276 -31.20 -0.93 -2.01
C MET A 276 -30.41 -2.13 -2.55
N ARG A 277 -30.94 -2.85 -3.53
CA ARG A 277 -30.26 -4.01 -4.13
C ARG A 277 -28.97 -3.62 -4.83
N GLU A 278 -28.98 -2.55 -5.62
CA GLU A 278 -27.78 -2.03 -6.28
C GLU A 278 -26.70 -1.64 -5.26
N ALA A 279 -27.08 -0.89 -4.23
CA ALA A 279 -26.16 -0.49 -3.18
C ALA A 279 -25.63 -1.70 -2.38
N ALA A 280 -26.45 -2.73 -2.14
CA ALA A 280 -26.04 -3.95 -1.44
C ALA A 280 -25.00 -4.74 -2.24
N ILE A 281 -25.17 -4.90 -3.55
CA ILE A 281 -24.19 -5.55 -4.44
C ILE A 281 -22.85 -4.79 -4.39
N ARG A 282 -22.88 -3.48 -4.54
CA ARG A 282 -21.69 -2.62 -4.52
C ARG A 282 -20.97 -2.64 -3.17
N LEU A 283 -21.73 -2.56 -2.07
CA LEU A 283 -21.16 -2.58 -0.72
C LEU A 283 -20.58 -3.96 -0.38
N ALA A 284 -21.20 -5.04 -0.87
CA ALA A 284 -20.67 -6.39 -0.70
C ALA A 284 -19.28 -6.56 -1.33
N ASP A 285 -19.05 -5.97 -2.51
CA ASP A 285 -17.72 -5.95 -3.12
C ASP A 285 -16.72 -5.14 -2.28
N ASP A 286 -17.08 -3.92 -1.88
CA ASP A 286 -16.21 -3.06 -1.06
C ASP A 286 -15.83 -3.70 0.29
N VAL A 287 -16.70 -4.56 0.86
CA VAL A 287 -16.44 -5.32 2.08
C VAL A 287 -15.66 -6.60 1.79
N GLY A 288 -16.17 -7.42 0.89
CA GLY A 288 -15.75 -8.81 0.71
C GLY A 288 -14.49 -9.00 -0.13
N ASN A 289 -14.25 -8.13 -1.10
CA ASN A 289 -13.15 -8.25 -2.04
C ASN A 289 -11.78 -8.31 -1.32
N GLY A 290 -10.98 -9.35 -1.62
CA GLY A 290 -9.72 -9.61 -0.93
C GLY A 290 -9.89 -10.00 0.54
N ASN A 291 -11.04 -10.55 0.93
CA ASN A 291 -11.40 -10.95 2.30
C ASN A 291 -11.25 -9.82 3.33
N GLN A 292 -11.49 -8.58 2.92
CA GLN A 292 -11.35 -7.39 3.78
C GLN A 292 -9.92 -7.14 4.31
N ASN A 293 -8.90 -7.68 3.66
CA ASN A 293 -7.50 -7.52 4.08
C ASN A 293 -6.87 -6.17 3.67
N GLY A 294 -7.52 -5.41 2.81
CA GLY A 294 -7.02 -4.10 2.35
C GLY A 294 -7.43 -2.95 3.25
N CYS A 295 -6.61 -1.90 3.30
CA CYS A 295 -6.96 -0.62 3.92
C CYS A 295 -8.16 0.06 3.23
N THR A 296 -8.36 -0.21 1.94
CA THR A 296 -9.48 0.31 1.13
C THR A 296 -10.79 -0.46 1.31
N ASN A 297 -10.81 -1.59 2.03
CA ASN A 297 -12.05 -2.31 2.28
C ASN A 297 -12.93 -1.56 3.29
N CYS A 298 -14.22 -1.51 3.02
CA CYS A 298 -15.20 -0.94 3.92
C CYS A 298 -15.30 -1.76 5.22
N ARG A 299 -15.26 -1.07 6.35
CA ARG A 299 -15.52 -1.65 7.68
C ARG A 299 -16.80 -1.13 8.30
N VAL A 300 -17.12 0.14 8.09
CA VAL A 300 -18.35 0.76 8.59
C VAL A 300 -19.06 1.48 7.47
N ALA A 301 -20.37 1.29 7.37
CA ALA A 301 -21.24 2.03 6.47
C ALA A 301 -22.24 2.88 7.28
N TYR A 302 -22.25 4.18 7.05
CA TYR A 302 -23.22 5.09 7.69
C TYR A 302 -24.44 5.22 6.81
N ALA A 303 -25.61 4.86 7.35
CA ALA A 303 -26.89 4.89 6.66
C ALA A 303 -27.72 6.11 7.13
N ILE A 304 -27.93 7.05 6.24
CA ILE A 304 -28.72 8.26 6.54
C ILE A 304 -30.19 7.89 6.64
N THR A 305 -30.81 8.16 7.80
CA THR A 305 -32.16 7.76 8.13
C THR A 305 -32.85 8.74 9.06
N ASP A 306 -34.19 8.79 9.03
CA ASP A 306 -35.00 9.55 9.98
C ASP A 306 -35.11 8.90 11.37
N GLY A 307 -34.53 7.71 11.56
CA GLY A 307 -34.55 6.97 12.83
C GLY A 307 -35.90 6.31 13.17
N SER A 308 -36.90 6.38 12.29
CA SER A 308 -38.17 5.70 12.53
C SER A 308 -38.00 4.17 12.50
N SER A 309 -38.88 3.46 13.24
CA SER A 309 -38.88 1.99 13.25
C SER A 309 -38.99 1.40 11.83
N ALA A 310 -39.74 2.05 10.95
CA ALA A 310 -39.87 1.62 9.55
C ALA A 310 -38.54 1.76 8.78
N SER A 311 -37.78 2.83 9.02
CA SER A 311 -36.48 3.04 8.41
C SER A 311 -35.42 2.08 8.96
N ILE A 312 -35.45 1.80 10.26
CA ILE A 312 -34.58 0.79 10.88
C ILE A 312 -34.83 -0.61 10.31
N GLU A 313 -36.11 -1.01 10.11
CA GLU A 313 -36.44 -2.29 9.48
C GLU A 313 -35.95 -2.36 8.01
N LYS A 314 -35.99 -1.26 7.26
CA LYS A 314 -35.37 -1.20 5.93
C LYS A 314 -33.86 -1.42 6.00
N ILE A 315 -33.17 -0.84 6.99
CA ILE A 315 -31.73 -1.01 7.18
C ILE A 315 -31.40 -2.47 7.56
N LYS A 316 -32.20 -3.11 8.43
CA LYS A 316 -32.00 -4.53 8.75
C LYS A 316 -32.14 -5.41 7.49
N ARG A 317 -33.19 -5.15 6.71
CA ARG A 317 -33.38 -5.85 5.43
C ARG A 317 -32.25 -5.59 4.44
N PHE A 318 -31.74 -4.36 4.37
CA PHE A 318 -30.58 -4.00 3.56
C PHE A 318 -29.33 -4.74 4.05
N GLY A 319 -29.11 -4.84 5.36
CA GLY A 319 -28.01 -5.61 5.94
C GLY A 319 -28.05 -7.09 5.54
N GLN A 320 -29.25 -7.69 5.52
CA GLN A 320 -29.42 -9.06 5.02
C GLN A 320 -29.05 -9.17 3.53
N MET A 321 -29.47 -8.21 2.69
CA MET A 321 -29.10 -8.19 1.28
C MET A 321 -27.58 -8.12 1.11
N VAL A 322 -26.89 -7.25 1.87
CA VAL A 322 -25.42 -7.14 1.82
C VAL A 322 -24.76 -8.46 2.21
N PHE A 323 -25.21 -9.10 3.29
CA PHE A 323 -24.68 -10.39 3.71
C PHE A 323 -24.87 -11.47 2.63
N ASP A 324 -26.06 -11.53 2.01
CA ASP A 324 -26.37 -12.49 0.95
C ASP A 324 -25.50 -12.24 -0.32
N GLU A 325 -25.25 -10.98 -0.67
CA GLU A 325 -24.39 -10.62 -1.80
C GLU A 325 -22.92 -10.94 -1.51
N ILE A 326 -22.43 -10.77 -0.27
CA ILE A 326 -21.07 -11.21 0.12
C ILE A 326 -20.88 -12.73 -0.13
N GLN A 327 -21.94 -13.54 0.10
CA GLN A 327 -21.85 -15.00 -0.14
C GLN A 327 -21.80 -15.38 -1.63
N LYS A 328 -22.19 -14.47 -2.53
CA LYS A 328 -22.19 -14.68 -3.99
C LYS A 328 -20.89 -14.25 -4.67
N LEU A 329 -19.99 -13.60 -3.93
CA LEU A 329 -18.70 -13.18 -4.49
C LEU A 329 -17.90 -14.40 -4.97
N PRO A 330 -17.24 -14.33 -6.14
CA PRO A 330 -16.41 -15.41 -6.65
C PRO A 330 -15.32 -15.84 -5.66
N PRO A 331 -15.02 -17.13 -5.51
CA PRO A 331 -14.07 -17.62 -4.50
C PRO A 331 -12.63 -17.15 -4.72
N GLU A 332 -12.28 -16.72 -5.92
CA GLU A 332 -11.00 -16.06 -6.24
C GLU A 332 -10.94 -14.59 -5.81
N ILE A 333 -12.09 -13.97 -5.52
CA ILE A 333 -12.19 -12.59 -5.05
C ILE A 333 -12.46 -12.55 -3.54
N SER A 334 -13.29 -13.47 -3.05
CA SER A 334 -13.70 -13.54 -1.65
C SER A 334 -14.02 -14.97 -1.24
N SER A 335 -13.59 -15.39 -0.06
CA SER A 335 -13.85 -16.73 0.45
C SER A 335 -14.08 -16.71 1.96
N GLU A 336 -14.59 -17.81 2.52
CA GLU A 336 -14.66 -17.98 3.96
C GLU A 336 -13.27 -17.86 4.60
N ALA A 337 -13.22 -17.36 5.84
CA ALA A 337 -11.98 -17.27 6.60
C ALA A 337 -11.41 -18.68 6.88
N ILE A 338 -10.13 -18.89 6.54
CA ILE A 338 -9.44 -20.15 6.85
C ILE A 338 -9.14 -20.24 8.35
N HIS A 339 -8.63 -19.14 8.90
CA HIS A 339 -8.32 -18.98 10.32
C HIS A 339 -9.06 -17.78 10.87
N MET A 340 -10.02 -17.99 11.74
CA MET A 340 -10.75 -16.92 12.41
C MET A 340 -10.19 -16.72 13.81
N ASP A 341 -9.89 -15.48 14.17
CA ASP A 341 -9.44 -15.09 15.50
C ASP A 341 -10.56 -15.34 16.52
N PRO A 342 -10.35 -16.24 17.53
CA PRO A 342 -11.37 -16.52 18.52
C PRO A 342 -11.83 -15.30 19.32
N GLY A 343 -10.91 -14.34 19.58
CA GLY A 343 -11.23 -13.11 20.29
C GLY A 343 -12.17 -12.22 19.47
N PHE A 344 -11.94 -12.11 18.15
CA PHE A 344 -12.84 -11.39 17.25
C PHE A 344 -14.22 -12.08 17.18
N GLN A 345 -14.23 -13.41 17.03
CA GLN A 345 -15.49 -14.17 16.99
C GLN A 345 -16.31 -13.99 18.29
N SER A 346 -15.64 -14.01 19.45
CA SER A 346 -16.30 -13.78 20.74
C SER A 346 -16.90 -12.38 20.86
N LYS A 347 -16.20 -11.35 20.34
CA LYS A 347 -16.74 -9.97 20.31
C LYS A 347 -18.04 -9.88 19.49
N VAL A 348 -18.05 -10.48 18.28
CA VAL A 348 -19.24 -10.46 17.42
C VAL A 348 -20.39 -11.26 18.07
N ALA A 349 -20.10 -12.43 18.64
CA ALA A 349 -21.09 -13.24 19.32
C ALA A 349 -21.71 -12.52 20.55
N ALA A 350 -20.93 -11.74 21.29
CA ALA A 350 -21.43 -10.95 22.41
C ALA A 350 -22.47 -9.91 21.98
N LEU A 351 -22.28 -9.28 20.81
CA LEU A 351 -23.25 -8.31 20.27
C LEU A 351 -24.59 -8.97 19.94
N SER A 352 -24.59 -10.24 19.55
CA SER A 352 -25.84 -10.99 19.26
C SER A 352 -26.69 -11.25 20.51
N MET A 353 -26.15 -10.97 21.71
CA MET A 353 -26.91 -11.08 22.98
C MET A 353 -27.50 -9.74 23.43
N LEU A 354 -27.24 -8.68 22.68
CA LEU A 354 -27.68 -7.31 22.98
C LEU A 354 -28.69 -6.85 21.91
N ASP A 355 -29.82 -7.54 21.82
CA ASP A 355 -30.83 -7.39 20.75
C ASP A 355 -31.46 -5.98 20.69
N ASP A 356 -31.48 -5.26 21.81
CA ASP A 356 -31.97 -3.87 21.89
C ASP A 356 -30.97 -2.87 21.24
N ASP A 357 -29.69 -3.17 21.25
CA ASP A 357 -28.63 -2.28 20.78
C ASP A 357 -28.10 -2.68 19.41
N PHE A 358 -28.12 -3.97 19.08
CA PHE A 358 -27.52 -4.50 17.86
C PHE A 358 -28.40 -5.56 17.18
N HIS A 359 -28.39 -5.53 15.85
CA HIS A 359 -28.93 -6.63 15.06
C HIS A 359 -27.78 -7.26 14.25
N VAL A 360 -27.48 -8.53 14.55
CA VAL A 360 -26.32 -9.25 13.95
C VAL A 360 -26.80 -10.31 12.97
N ILE A 361 -26.23 -10.28 11.76
CA ILE A 361 -26.49 -11.24 10.69
C ILE A 361 -25.17 -11.99 10.41
N GLY A 362 -25.17 -13.31 10.48
CA GLY A 362 -23.95 -14.10 10.34
C GLY A 362 -23.03 -13.96 11.57
N GLY A 363 -21.75 -13.64 11.35
CA GLY A 363 -20.74 -13.49 12.42
C GLY A 363 -19.85 -14.72 12.59
N ASP A 364 -19.86 -15.63 11.63
CA ASP A 364 -19.01 -16.81 11.55
C ASP A 364 -17.96 -16.67 10.43
N LYS A 365 -17.37 -17.79 10.01
CA LYS A 365 -16.36 -17.83 8.92
C LYS A 365 -16.84 -17.22 7.60
N ARG A 366 -18.13 -17.15 7.38
CA ARG A 366 -18.73 -16.58 6.17
C ARG A 366 -18.77 -15.05 6.18
N GLY A 367 -18.40 -14.40 7.32
CA GLY A 367 -18.53 -12.98 7.54
C GLY A 367 -19.79 -12.60 8.31
N GLY A 368 -20.07 -11.30 8.40
CA GLY A 368 -21.24 -10.83 9.13
C GLY A 368 -21.60 -9.38 8.84
N VAL A 369 -22.82 -9.01 9.18
CA VAL A 369 -23.30 -7.63 9.19
C VAL A 369 -23.87 -7.31 10.57
N ILE A 370 -23.34 -6.26 11.18
CA ILE A 370 -23.74 -5.76 12.50
C ILE A 370 -24.44 -4.43 12.28
N ILE A 371 -25.70 -4.30 12.69
CA ILE A 371 -26.44 -3.04 12.60
C ILE A 371 -26.53 -2.46 14.01
N SER A 372 -25.95 -1.28 14.22
CA SER A 372 -25.96 -0.58 15.50
C SER A 372 -27.23 0.26 15.64
N LEU A 373 -28.17 -0.15 16.47
CA LEU A 373 -29.49 0.51 16.58
C LEU A 373 -29.42 1.86 17.31
N GLY A 374 -28.41 2.05 18.19
CA GLY A 374 -28.19 3.29 18.93
C GLY A 374 -27.47 4.42 18.19
N GLY A 375 -27.08 4.22 16.91
CA GLY A 375 -26.42 5.26 16.10
C GLY A 375 -24.94 5.45 16.37
N ASP A 376 -24.31 4.57 17.16
CA ASP A 376 -22.85 4.53 17.38
C ASP A 376 -22.25 3.29 16.71
N GLN A 377 -21.01 3.41 16.25
CA GLN A 377 -20.30 2.26 15.74
C GLN A 377 -19.88 1.34 16.89
N VAL A 378 -19.63 0.05 16.58
CA VAL A 378 -19.08 -0.89 17.57
C VAL A 378 -17.69 -0.45 18.05
N ASP A 379 -17.35 -0.72 19.30
CA ASP A 379 -16.07 -0.29 19.90
C ASP A 379 -14.83 -0.80 19.17
N PHE A 380 -14.96 -1.92 18.44
CA PHE A 380 -13.90 -2.53 17.64
C PHE A 380 -14.09 -2.33 16.13
N ALA A 381 -14.78 -1.25 15.73
CA ALA A 381 -15.12 -0.95 14.33
C ALA A 381 -13.87 -0.90 13.41
N ASP A 382 -12.76 -0.41 13.93
CA ASP A 382 -11.50 -0.30 13.18
C ASP A 382 -10.79 -1.66 13.00
N ASP A 383 -11.12 -2.64 13.85
CA ASP A 383 -10.58 -4.00 13.82
C ASP A 383 -11.48 -4.99 13.04
N LEU A 384 -12.60 -4.52 12.46
CA LEU A 384 -13.49 -5.37 11.67
C LEU A 384 -12.72 -6.02 10.52
N LYS A 385 -12.90 -7.33 10.38
CA LYS A 385 -12.20 -8.21 9.44
C LYS A 385 -13.06 -9.43 9.09
N TYR A 386 -12.56 -10.30 8.24
CA TYR A 386 -13.25 -11.51 7.83
C TYR A 386 -14.61 -11.25 7.20
N ARG A 387 -14.71 -10.27 6.31
CA ARG A 387 -15.94 -9.88 5.61
C ARG A 387 -17.06 -9.45 6.57
N THR A 388 -16.69 -8.74 7.65
CA THR A 388 -17.64 -8.25 8.64
C THR A 388 -17.80 -6.75 8.52
N LEU A 389 -19.05 -6.29 8.40
CA LEU A 389 -19.45 -4.90 8.23
C LEU A 389 -20.24 -4.42 9.44
N ASN A 390 -20.01 -3.21 9.91
CA ASN A 390 -20.91 -2.51 10.80
C ASN A 390 -21.72 -1.46 10.01
N ILE A 391 -23.04 -1.53 10.02
CA ILE A 391 -23.95 -0.51 9.49
C ILE A 391 -24.44 0.34 10.66
N VAL A 392 -24.23 1.65 10.57
CA VAL A 392 -24.61 2.61 11.61
C VAL A 392 -25.67 3.56 11.06
N PRO A 393 -26.92 3.46 11.51
CA PRO A 393 -27.96 4.43 11.22
C PRO A 393 -27.56 5.79 11.82
N VAL A 394 -27.58 6.85 11.03
CA VAL A 394 -27.28 8.21 11.46
C VAL A 394 -28.33 9.18 10.93
N LYS A 395 -28.63 10.20 11.70
CA LYS A 395 -29.67 11.18 11.40
C LYS A 395 -29.35 12.03 10.15
N ASP A 396 -28.12 12.45 10.05
CA ASP A 396 -27.64 13.36 9.00
C ASP A 396 -26.12 13.21 8.80
N TYR A 397 -25.58 13.95 7.84
CA TYR A 397 -24.13 13.91 7.56
C TYR A 397 -23.30 14.51 8.71
N ASP A 398 -23.80 15.51 9.43
CA ASP A 398 -23.07 16.11 10.55
C ASP A 398 -22.89 15.10 11.71
N ALA A 399 -23.92 14.30 11.99
CA ALA A 399 -23.83 13.23 12.98
C ALA A 399 -22.81 12.14 12.58
N MET A 400 -22.63 11.90 11.28
CA MET A 400 -21.66 10.94 10.73
C MET A 400 -20.23 11.50 10.82
N LEU A 401 -20.01 12.82 10.59
CA LEU A 401 -18.69 13.42 10.51
C LEU A 401 -17.84 13.24 11.78
N ARG A 402 -18.46 13.03 12.95
CA ARG A 402 -17.75 12.72 14.21
C ARG A 402 -16.90 11.44 14.14
N PHE A 403 -17.22 10.51 13.22
CA PHE A 403 -16.50 9.26 13.01
C PHE A 403 -15.47 9.33 11.87
N ILE A 404 -15.41 10.45 11.17
CA ILE A 404 -14.47 10.66 10.07
C ILE A 404 -13.23 11.37 10.62
N THR A 405 -12.11 10.68 10.56
CA THR A 405 -10.81 11.15 11.03
C THR A 405 -9.76 11.02 9.92
N ARG A 406 -8.56 11.55 10.15
CA ARG A 406 -7.42 11.41 9.24
C ARG A 406 -7.00 9.94 8.99
N ASP A 407 -7.48 9.01 9.83
CA ASP A 407 -7.18 7.58 9.68
C ASP A 407 -8.10 6.92 8.65
N VAL A 408 -9.15 7.65 8.19
CA VAL A 408 -10.02 7.20 7.10
C VAL A 408 -9.32 7.44 5.76
N GLN A 409 -8.96 6.34 5.08
CA GLN A 409 -8.33 6.42 3.76
C GLN A 409 -9.36 6.69 2.67
N THR A 410 -10.31 5.77 2.52
CA THR A 410 -11.29 5.79 1.42
C THR A 410 -12.70 5.84 1.96
N VAL A 411 -13.52 6.69 1.35
CA VAL A 411 -14.97 6.71 1.57
C VAL A 411 -15.68 6.37 0.27
N GLY A 412 -16.42 5.24 0.27
CA GLY A 412 -17.33 4.85 -0.80
C GLY A 412 -18.70 5.51 -0.59
N VAL A 413 -19.25 6.15 -1.60
CA VAL A 413 -20.50 6.93 -1.46
C VAL A 413 -21.58 6.45 -2.43
N TYR A 414 -22.81 6.39 -1.95
CA TYR A 414 -23.99 6.14 -2.77
C TYR A 414 -25.21 6.91 -2.24
N PRO A 415 -26.04 7.53 -3.09
CA PRO A 415 -25.86 7.73 -4.53
C PRO A 415 -24.77 8.76 -4.86
N GLU A 416 -24.40 8.88 -6.14
CA GLU A 416 -23.32 9.73 -6.64
C GLU A 416 -23.45 11.21 -6.26
N SER A 417 -24.68 11.74 -6.18
CA SER A 417 -24.93 13.13 -5.78
C SER A 417 -24.36 13.47 -4.40
N VAL A 418 -24.34 12.51 -3.47
CA VAL A 418 -23.80 12.68 -2.12
C VAL A 418 -22.28 12.84 -2.16
N ARG A 419 -21.59 12.18 -3.10
CA ARG A 419 -20.15 12.35 -3.29
C ARG A 419 -19.80 13.79 -3.63
N ASP A 420 -20.51 14.38 -4.60
CA ASP A 420 -20.24 15.74 -5.06
C ASP A 420 -20.59 16.78 -3.98
N GLU A 421 -21.61 16.51 -3.18
CA GLU A 421 -21.99 17.32 -2.03
C GLU A 421 -20.93 17.29 -0.92
N LEU A 422 -20.41 16.13 -0.57
CA LEU A 422 -19.57 15.93 0.62
C LEU A 422 -18.06 15.96 0.36
N ARG A 423 -17.59 15.94 -0.88
CA ARG A 423 -16.17 15.75 -1.20
C ARG A 423 -15.23 16.72 -0.49
N THR A 424 -15.56 18.01 -0.43
CA THR A 424 -14.72 19.00 0.25
C THR A 424 -14.78 18.82 1.77
N THR A 425 -15.96 18.60 2.33
CA THR A 425 -16.16 18.36 3.74
C THR A 425 -15.38 17.13 4.22
N LEU A 426 -15.51 16.01 3.51
CA LEU A 426 -14.77 14.78 3.83
C LEU A 426 -13.25 14.97 3.75
N ALA A 427 -12.76 15.68 2.73
CA ALA A 427 -11.33 15.98 2.58
C ALA A 427 -10.81 16.84 3.74
N VAL A 428 -11.55 17.86 4.17
CA VAL A 428 -11.20 18.70 5.34
C VAL A 428 -11.17 17.88 6.63
N HIS A 429 -12.02 16.84 6.76
CA HIS A 429 -12.00 15.93 7.91
C HIS A 429 -10.89 14.86 7.83
N GLY A 430 -10.09 14.86 6.75
CA GLY A 430 -8.89 14.02 6.64
C GLY A 430 -9.02 12.82 5.72
N VAL A 431 -10.18 12.61 5.06
CA VAL A 431 -10.36 11.56 4.05
C VAL A 431 -9.41 11.81 2.87
N GLN A 432 -8.73 10.76 2.44
CA GLN A 432 -7.69 10.88 1.42
C GLN A 432 -8.15 10.46 0.03
N ARG A 433 -9.24 9.68 -0.04
CA ARG A 433 -9.86 9.24 -1.29
C ARG A 433 -11.38 9.14 -1.13
N ILE A 434 -12.12 9.67 -2.08
CA ILE A 434 -13.57 9.61 -2.13
C ILE A 434 -13.96 8.99 -3.47
N THR A 435 -14.77 7.95 -3.45
CA THR A 435 -15.13 7.18 -4.65
C THR A 435 -16.60 6.77 -4.61
N SER A 436 -17.11 6.25 -5.71
CA SER A 436 -18.40 5.60 -5.75
C SER A 436 -18.41 4.30 -4.96
N LEU A 437 -19.50 3.95 -4.34
CA LEU A 437 -19.71 2.64 -3.70
C LEU A 437 -19.50 1.51 -4.73
N GLY A 438 -18.81 0.44 -4.36
CA GLY A 438 -18.44 -0.66 -5.23
C GLY A 438 -17.11 -0.46 -5.97
N TYR A 439 -16.44 0.70 -5.76
CA TYR A 439 -15.15 1.02 -6.40
C TYR A 439 -14.03 1.27 -5.39
N MET A 440 -14.23 0.90 -4.13
CA MET A 440 -13.20 1.17 -3.11
C MET A 440 -11.94 0.34 -3.36
N ARG A 441 -12.07 -0.86 -3.92
CA ARG A 441 -10.94 -1.73 -4.29
C ARG A 441 -10.33 -1.38 -5.65
N GLU A 442 -11.05 -0.72 -6.53
CA GLU A 442 -10.60 -0.24 -7.85
C GLU A 442 -9.70 1.01 -7.71
N TYR A 443 -8.64 0.88 -6.92
CA TYR A 443 -7.75 1.96 -6.62
C TYR A 443 -6.49 1.91 -7.49
N ASN A 444 -6.24 2.99 -8.22
CA ASN A 444 -5.03 3.13 -9.02
C ASN A 444 -3.84 3.60 -8.17
N ALA A 445 -3.49 2.81 -7.16
CA ALA A 445 -2.41 3.11 -6.21
C ALA A 445 -1.02 3.27 -6.85
N ALA A 446 -0.89 2.89 -8.13
CA ALA A 446 0.32 3.11 -8.89
C ALA A 446 0.51 4.59 -9.24
N ILE A 447 -0.57 5.26 -9.66
CA ILE A 447 -0.55 6.61 -10.22
C ILE A 447 -1.04 7.65 -9.20
N ASP A 448 -2.21 7.38 -8.60
CA ASP A 448 -2.87 8.34 -7.71
C ASP A 448 -2.14 8.49 -6.36
N PRO A 449 -2.27 9.63 -5.68
CA PRO A 449 -1.75 9.81 -4.33
C PRO A 449 -2.23 8.71 -3.39
N HIS A 450 -1.31 8.01 -2.73
CA HIS A 450 -1.61 6.94 -1.78
C HIS A 450 -1.41 7.45 -0.35
N ASP A 451 -2.41 7.29 0.51
CA ASP A 451 -2.42 7.81 1.88
C ASP A 451 -2.07 9.30 1.96
N GLY A 452 -2.59 10.09 1.00
CA GLY A 452 -2.27 11.51 0.88
C GLY A 452 -0.83 11.79 0.43
N ASN A 453 -0.10 10.78 -0.04
CA ASN A 453 1.28 10.90 -0.47
C ASN A 453 1.42 10.75 -2.00
N GLU A 454 2.13 11.65 -2.63
CA GLU A 454 2.70 11.45 -3.96
C GLU A 454 3.93 10.54 -3.82
N ALA A 455 3.69 9.23 -3.77
CA ALA A 455 4.68 8.26 -3.30
C ALA A 455 5.98 8.29 -4.10
N LEU A 456 5.90 8.29 -5.44
CA LEU A 456 7.09 8.27 -6.29
C LEU A 456 7.91 9.57 -6.12
N ARG A 457 7.23 10.72 -6.06
CA ARG A 457 7.85 12.02 -5.85
C ARG A 457 8.54 12.14 -4.49
N LYS A 458 7.92 11.59 -3.42
CA LYS A 458 8.51 11.55 -2.07
C LYS A 458 9.71 10.59 -1.95
N MET A 459 9.80 9.62 -2.85
CA MET A 459 10.95 8.71 -2.89
C MET A 459 12.17 9.31 -3.60
N CYS A 460 12.03 10.45 -4.28
CA CYS A 460 13.12 11.14 -4.93
C CYS A 460 13.84 12.12 -3.99
N THR A 461 15.14 12.29 -4.21
CA THR A 461 15.92 13.41 -3.70
C THR A 461 16.11 14.43 -4.83
N TRP A 462 15.71 15.68 -4.58
CA TRP A 462 15.71 16.74 -5.57
C TRP A 462 16.99 17.56 -5.48
N VAL A 463 17.73 17.62 -6.57
CA VAL A 463 19.01 18.34 -6.64
C VAL A 463 18.88 19.50 -7.61
N VAL A 464 19.47 20.62 -7.24
CA VAL A 464 19.50 21.84 -8.03
C VAL A 464 20.93 22.17 -8.41
N ALA A 465 21.17 22.39 -9.70
CA ALA A 465 22.38 23.01 -10.24
C ALA A 465 22.04 24.38 -10.78
N GLU A 466 22.80 25.38 -10.47
CA GLU A 466 22.55 26.76 -10.90
C GLU A 466 23.67 27.28 -11.80
N ASP A 467 23.29 27.90 -12.90
CA ASP A 467 24.21 28.58 -13.81
C ASP A 467 24.14 30.09 -13.63
N CYS A 468 25.28 30.73 -13.63
CA CYS A 468 25.34 32.18 -13.84
C CYS A 468 25.45 32.49 -15.33
N MET A 469 24.71 33.50 -15.81
CA MET A 469 24.66 33.91 -17.22
C MET A 469 26.00 34.42 -17.77
N THR A 470 27.01 34.61 -16.95
CA THR A 470 28.33 35.11 -17.34
C THR A 470 29.41 34.18 -16.80
N ASN A 471 30.47 33.98 -17.59
CA ASN A 471 31.68 33.24 -17.17
C ASN A 471 32.41 33.89 -15.97
N TYR A 472 31.98 35.06 -15.56
CA TYR A 472 32.50 35.81 -14.43
C TYR A 472 31.33 36.30 -13.56
N ALA A 473 31.15 35.66 -12.42
CA ALA A 473 30.22 36.10 -11.38
C ALA A 473 30.99 36.92 -10.33
N PRO A 474 30.81 38.25 -10.29
CA PRO A 474 31.42 39.06 -9.21
C PRO A 474 30.82 38.65 -7.86
N ALA A 475 31.58 38.72 -6.79
CA ALA A 475 31.04 38.52 -5.46
C ALA A 475 29.80 39.41 -5.22
N LEU A 476 28.71 38.81 -4.64
CA LEU A 476 27.41 39.46 -4.50
C LEU A 476 27.42 40.85 -3.84
N TRP A 477 28.43 41.15 -3.01
CA TRP A 477 28.63 42.44 -2.35
C TRP A 477 29.37 43.47 -3.20
N ARG A 478 29.94 43.11 -4.37
CA ARG A 478 30.53 44.06 -5.29
C ARG A 478 29.46 44.68 -6.17
N LYS A 479 29.27 45.97 -6.05
CA LYS A 479 28.39 46.71 -7.01
C LYS A 479 29.00 46.56 -8.40
N PRO A 480 28.18 46.34 -9.45
CA PRO A 480 28.66 46.40 -10.82
C PRO A 480 29.39 47.73 -11.04
N THR A 481 30.61 47.69 -11.48
CA THR A 481 31.29 48.91 -11.94
C THR A 481 30.53 49.42 -13.18
N ALA A 482 30.23 50.70 -13.22
CA ALA A 482 29.41 51.34 -14.24
C ALA A 482 29.92 51.19 -15.69
N GLU A 483 31.08 50.57 -15.91
CA GLU A 483 31.73 50.40 -17.23
C GLU A 483 31.27 49.17 -18.04
N LYS A 484 30.31 48.38 -17.55
CA LYS A 484 29.79 47.20 -18.30
C LYS A 484 28.30 47.24 -18.58
N ALA A 485 27.67 48.41 -18.56
CA ALA A 485 26.27 48.62 -18.92
C ALA A 485 26.15 49.41 -20.24
N ALA A 486 27.07 49.29 -21.16
CA ALA A 486 27.01 49.84 -22.52
C ALA A 486 27.00 48.70 -23.54
#